data_6124bac7357ca2bf53afc40c370789ec
#
_entry.id   6124bac7357ca2bf53afc40c370789ec
#
_cell.length_a   1.000
_cell.length_b   1.000
_cell.length_c   1.000
_cell.angle_alpha   90.00
_cell.angle_beta   90.00
_cell.angle_gamma   90.00
#
_symmetry.space_group_name_H-M   'P 1'
#
loop_
_entity.id
_entity.type
_entity.pdbx_description
1 polymer ?
#
loop_
_entity_poly.entity_id
_entity_poly.type
_entity_poly.pdbx_seq_one_letter_code
_entity_poly.pdbx_strand_id
1 'polypeptide(L)'
;MAVSDRKTATERRDEILEAALVEFAARGLDGGSTEAIAKAVGISQPYVFRLFGTKKQLFMATVERCMRGTLEMFHTASAGLAGEDALRAIGEAYTDRLATDPTYLHSQMQAYAACDDLEIREVVRRGFGELV
;
A
#
# COMPACT_ATOMS: atom_id res chain seq x y z
N MET A 1 24.97 -11.90 -21.04
CA MET A 1 24.73 -10.83 -20.88
C MET A 1 23.98 -10.38 -19.82
N ALA A 2 24.37 -9.92 -18.98
CA ALA A 2 23.80 -9.61 -17.75
C ALA A 2 23.27 -8.22 -17.63
N VAL A 3 23.01 -7.66 -18.75
CA VAL A 3 22.59 -6.29 -18.71
C VAL A 3 21.22 -6.07 -18.17
N SER A 4 20.42 -7.07 -18.09
CA SER A 4 19.06 -6.89 -17.70
C SER A 4 18.82 -6.85 -16.20
N ASP A 5 19.86 -7.02 -15.41
CA ASP A 5 19.67 -7.06 -13.96
C ASP A 5 19.45 -5.70 -13.32
N ARG A 6 19.75 -4.63 -14.04
CA ARG A 6 19.58 -3.30 -13.50
C ARG A 6 18.12 -2.89 -13.55
N LYS A 7 17.53 -2.64 -12.40
CA LYS A 7 16.15 -2.22 -12.30
C LYS A 7 16.02 -0.72 -12.38
N THR A 8 14.91 -0.26 -12.93
CA THR A 8 14.60 1.17 -12.96
C THR A 8 14.25 1.64 -11.55
N ALA A 9 14.30 2.96 -11.34
CA ALA A 9 13.90 3.54 -10.07
C ALA A 9 12.45 3.20 -9.74
N THR A 10 11.58 3.20 -10.74
CA THR A 10 10.16 2.87 -10.54
C THR A 10 9.99 1.43 -10.09
N GLU A 11 10.67 0.49 -10.74
CA GLU A 11 10.61 -0.91 -10.35
C GLU A 11 11.13 -1.11 -8.94
N ARG A 12 12.20 -0.42 -8.58
CA ARG A 12 12.79 -0.51 -7.26
C ARG A 12 11.84 0.06 -6.19
N ARG A 13 11.19 1.19 -6.51
CA ARG A 13 10.21 1.77 -5.60
C ARG A 13 9.05 0.81 -5.35
N ASP A 14 8.55 0.15 -6.39
CA ASP A 14 7.46 -0.81 -6.25
C ASP A 14 7.85 -2.00 -5.35
N GLU A 15 9.07 -2.51 -5.51
CA GLU A 15 9.55 -3.60 -4.66
C GLU A 15 9.65 -3.18 -3.20
N ILE A 16 10.13 -1.96 -2.95
CA ILE A 16 10.22 -1.44 -1.60
C ILE A 16 8.83 -1.28 -0.99
N LEU A 17 7.88 -0.74 -1.75
CA LEU A 17 6.52 -0.55 -1.26
C LEU A 17 5.82 -1.87 -0.97
N GLU A 18 6.07 -2.91 -1.75
CA GLU A 18 5.52 -4.23 -1.46
C GLU A 18 6.11 -4.82 -0.17
N ALA A 19 7.41 -4.70 0.02
CA ALA A 19 8.06 -5.16 1.26
C ALA A 19 7.58 -4.33 2.45
N ALA A 20 7.43 -3.02 2.26
CA ALA A 20 6.94 -2.12 3.31
C ALA A 20 5.51 -2.46 3.71
N LEU A 21 4.67 -2.83 2.75
CA LEU A 21 3.30 -3.24 3.03
C LEU A 21 3.28 -4.42 4.01
N VAL A 22 4.09 -5.44 3.76
CA VAL A 22 4.16 -6.61 4.62
C VAL A 22 4.67 -6.22 6.02
N GLU A 23 5.72 -5.44 6.08
CA GLU A 23 6.32 -5.03 7.35
C GLU A 23 5.37 -4.18 8.18
N PHE A 24 4.79 -3.15 7.58
CA PHE A 24 3.89 -2.26 8.29
C PHE A 24 2.54 -2.92 8.63
N ALA A 25 2.07 -3.84 7.80
CA ALA A 25 0.86 -4.60 8.12
C ALA A 25 1.05 -5.40 9.41
N ALA A 26 2.22 -5.98 9.58
CA ALA A 26 2.52 -6.80 10.74
C ALA A 26 2.84 -6.00 12.00
N ARG A 27 3.55 -4.86 11.85
CA ARG A 27 4.13 -4.16 12.99
C ARG A 27 3.69 -2.72 13.17
N GLY A 28 2.96 -2.16 12.23
CA GLY A 28 2.52 -0.76 12.26
C GLY A 28 3.64 0.21 11.96
N LEU A 29 3.32 1.50 12.01
CA LEU A 29 4.28 2.56 11.73
C LEU A 29 5.39 2.56 12.77
N ASP A 30 5.04 2.56 14.06
CA ASP A 30 6.05 2.67 15.11
C ASP A 30 6.92 1.43 15.22
N GLY A 31 6.35 0.25 15.08
CA GLY A 31 7.09 -1.01 15.19
C GLY A 31 7.78 -1.44 13.92
N GLY A 32 7.42 -0.87 12.78
CA GLY A 32 7.97 -1.28 11.49
C GLY A 32 9.45 -0.94 11.36
N SER A 33 10.20 -1.85 10.74
CA SER A 33 11.65 -1.73 10.59
C SER A 33 12.05 -1.44 9.16
N THR A 34 12.60 -0.25 8.92
CA THR A 34 13.13 0.10 7.59
C THR A 34 14.34 -0.76 7.22
N GLU A 35 15.08 -1.21 8.22
CA GLU A 35 16.19 -2.13 7.99
C GLU A 35 15.68 -3.49 7.48
N ALA A 36 14.61 -4.00 8.08
CA ALA A 36 14.00 -5.25 7.62
C ALA A 36 13.46 -5.13 6.20
N ILE A 37 12.86 -3.99 5.87
CA ILE A 37 12.34 -3.71 4.53
C ILE A 37 13.50 -3.72 3.52
N ALA A 38 14.57 -3.01 3.82
CA ALA A 38 15.75 -2.96 2.95
C ALA A 38 16.34 -4.34 2.73
N LYS A 39 16.43 -5.12 3.81
CA LYS A 39 16.96 -6.48 3.74
C LYS A 39 16.09 -7.38 2.86
N ALA A 40 14.78 -7.26 2.99
CA ALA A 40 13.85 -8.07 2.20
C ALA A 40 13.98 -7.80 0.70
N VAL A 41 14.33 -6.57 0.31
CA VAL A 41 14.49 -6.18 -1.09
C VAL A 41 15.92 -6.42 -1.58
N GLY A 42 16.87 -6.56 -0.67
CA GLY A 42 18.28 -6.75 -1.02
C GLY A 42 19.01 -5.45 -1.33
N ILE A 43 18.62 -4.36 -0.65
CA ILE A 43 19.24 -3.04 -0.83
C ILE A 43 19.64 -2.48 0.52
N SER A 44 20.37 -1.36 0.52
CA SER A 44 20.78 -0.73 1.76
C SER A 44 19.66 0.12 2.36
N GLN A 45 19.65 0.28 3.67
CA GLN A 45 18.69 1.14 4.36
C GLN A 45 18.84 2.61 3.91
N PRO A 46 20.07 3.16 3.78
CA PRO A 46 20.21 4.52 3.25
C PRO A 46 19.58 4.72 1.87
N TYR A 47 19.58 3.68 1.03
CA TYR A 47 18.97 3.79 -0.29
C TYR A 47 17.44 3.92 -0.17
N VAL A 48 16.83 3.19 0.77
CA VAL A 48 15.40 3.33 1.05
C VAL A 48 15.07 4.77 1.43
N PHE A 49 15.86 5.36 2.33
CA PHE A 49 15.63 6.74 2.76
C PHE A 49 15.89 7.74 1.64
N ARG A 50 16.83 7.43 0.73
CA ARG A 50 17.07 8.31 -0.41
C ARG A 50 15.85 8.37 -1.32
N LEU A 51 15.15 7.25 -1.50
CA LEU A 51 13.97 7.20 -2.37
C LEU A 51 12.72 7.74 -1.71
N PHE A 52 12.55 7.57 -0.41
CA PHE A 52 11.30 7.89 0.28
C PHE A 52 11.38 8.98 1.34
N GLY A 53 12.55 9.28 1.84
CA GLY A 53 12.77 10.30 2.87
C GLY A 53 12.82 9.70 4.26
N THR A 54 11.69 9.68 4.96
CA THR A 54 11.62 9.17 6.34
C THR A 54 10.80 7.90 6.40
N LYS A 55 10.83 7.22 7.54
CA LYS A 55 9.98 6.05 7.77
C LYS A 55 8.51 6.41 7.63
N LYS A 56 8.11 7.56 8.18
CA LYS A 56 6.73 8.04 8.06
C LYS A 56 6.35 8.29 6.61
N GLN A 57 7.24 8.88 5.82
CA GLN A 57 6.98 9.11 4.40
C GLN A 57 6.87 7.80 3.63
N LEU A 58 7.68 6.82 3.98
CA LEU A 58 7.56 5.48 3.40
C LEU A 58 6.21 4.85 3.76
N PHE A 59 5.79 4.99 5.02
CA PHE A 59 4.49 4.48 5.46
C PHE A 59 3.37 5.15 4.67
N MET A 60 3.41 6.47 4.51
CA MET A 60 2.40 7.21 3.76
C MET A 60 2.35 6.77 2.30
N ALA A 61 3.50 6.57 1.68
CA ALA A 61 3.57 6.09 0.30
C ALA A 61 2.98 4.68 0.17
N THR A 62 3.19 3.84 1.18
CA THR A 62 2.64 2.49 1.23
C THR A 62 1.12 2.54 1.33
N VAL A 63 0.58 3.43 2.18
CA VAL A 63 -0.87 3.62 2.31
C VAL A 63 -1.46 4.12 0.99
N GLU A 64 -0.83 5.09 0.36
CA GLU A 64 -1.32 5.62 -0.92
C GLU A 64 -1.38 4.53 -1.99
N ARG A 65 -0.35 3.71 -2.09
CA ARG A 65 -0.31 2.62 -3.06
C ARG A 65 -1.41 1.60 -2.79
N CYS A 66 -1.63 1.28 -1.53
CA CYS A 66 -2.68 0.34 -1.13
C CYS A 66 -4.06 0.88 -1.52
N MET A 67 -4.31 2.16 -1.28
CA MET A 67 -5.59 2.76 -1.62
C MET A 67 -5.80 2.87 -3.13
N ARG A 68 -4.75 3.14 -3.90
CA ARG A 68 -4.85 3.10 -5.35
C ARG A 68 -5.19 1.70 -5.86
N GLY A 69 -4.60 0.67 -5.24
CA GLY A 69 -4.92 -0.72 -5.57
C GLY A 69 -6.38 -1.05 -5.29
N THR A 70 -6.93 -0.50 -4.20
CA THR A 70 -8.34 -0.66 -3.87
C THR A 70 -9.22 0.01 -4.92
N LEU A 71 -8.86 1.22 -5.33
CA LEU A 71 -9.60 1.94 -6.36
C LEU A 71 -9.60 1.16 -7.69
N GLU A 72 -8.45 0.63 -8.07
CA GLU A 72 -8.34 -0.19 -9.28
C GLU A 72 -9.20 -1.44 -9.18
N MET A 73 -9.24 -2.07 -8.02
CA MET A 73 -10.07 -3.24 -7.77
C MET A 73 -11.56 -2.88 -7.94
N PHE A 74 -11.97 -1.73 -7.43
CA PHE A 74 -13.35 -1.26 -7.55
C PHE A 74 -13.70 -1.02 -9.02
N HIS A 75 -12.82 -0.37 -9.77
CA HIS A 75 -13.04 -0.12 -11.20
C HIS A 75 -13.14 -1.42 -11.98
N THR A 76 -12.26 -2.37 -11.70
CA THR A 76 -12.27 -3.67 -12.37
C THR A 76 -13.55 -4.44 -12.07
N ALA A 77 -13.95 -4.48 -10.80
CA ALA A 77 -15.13 -5.22 -10.37
C ALA A 77 -16.42 -4.64 -10.96
N SER A 78 -16.48 -3.32 -11.12
CA SER A 78 -17.68 -2.64 -11.59
C SER A 78 -17.70 -2.39 -13.10
N ALA A 79 -16.68 -2.84 -13.84
CA ALA A 79 -16.56 -2.59 -15.26
C ALA A 79 -17.79 -3.14 -16.00
N GLY A 80 -18.43 -2.28 -16.78
CA GLY A 80 -19.63 -2.67 -17.53
C GLY A 80 -20.91 -2.74 -16.73
N LEU A 81 -20.85 -2.40 -15.43
CA LEU A 81 -22.03 -2.45 -14.54
C LEU A 81 -22.41 -1.05 -14.08
N ALA A 82 -23.63 -0.89 -13.61
CA ALA A 82 -24.14 0.37 -13.09
C ALA A 82 -25.09 0.14 -11.92
N GLY A 83 -25.30 1.18 -11.12
CA GLY A 83 -26.25 1.16 -10.02
C GLY A 83 -25.97 0.07 -9.00
N GLU A 84 -27.04 -0.63 -8.60
CA GLU A 84 -26.92 -1.67 -7.57
C GLU A 84 -26.03 -2.82 -7.97
N ASP A 85 -26.00 -3.17 -9.26
CA ASP A 85 -25.15 -4.26 -9.74
C ASP A 85 -23.67 -3.91 -9.56
N ALA A 86 -23.31 -2.66 -9.84
CA ALA A 86 -21.94 -2.18 -9.64
C ALA A 86 -21.58 -2.20 -8.17
N LEU A 87 -22.46 -1.71 -7.30
CA LEU A 87 -22.23 -1.69 -5.86
C LEU A 87 -22.07 -3.10 -5.28
N ARG A 88 -22.89 -4.02 -5.76
CA ARG A 88 -22.80 -5.40 -5.29
C ARG A 88 -21.48 -6.02 -5.72
N ALA A 89 -21.07 -5.81 -6.96
CA ALA A 89 -19.81 -6.36 -7.47
C ALA A 89 -18.60 -5.79 -6.70
N ILE A 90 -18.62 -4.50 -6.40
CA ILE A 90 -17.57 -3.85 -5.60
C ILE A 90 -17.53 -4.44 -4.20
N GLY A 91 -18.70 -4.57 -3.56
CA GLY A 91 -18.79 -5.12 -2.21
C GLY A 91 -18.29 -6.55 -2.13
N GLU A 92 -18.65 -7.37 -3.12
CA GLU A 92 -18.20 -8.76 -3.17
C GLU A 92 -16.68 -8.84 -3.35
N ALA A 93 -16.12 -8.04 -4.25
CA ALA A 93 -14.68 -8.00 -4.49
C ALA A 93 -13.92 -7.57 -3.23
N TYR A 94 -14.41 -6.55 -2.56
CA TYR A 94 -13.78 -6.03 -1.35
C TYR A 94 -13.84 -7.05 -0.22
N THR A 95 -15.01 -7.64 0.00
CA THR A 95 -15.19 -8.67 1.03
C THR A 95 -14.31 -9.87 0.78
N ASP A 96 -14.24 -10.30 -0.48
CA ASP A 96 -13.39 -11.43 -0.86
C ASP A 96 -11.91 -11.12 -0.60
N ARG A 97 -11.47 -9.90 -0.94
CA ARG A 97 -10.09 -9.48 -0.69
C ARG A 97 -9.78 -9.48 0.80
N LEU A 98 -10.68 -8.96 1.62
CA LEU A 98 -10.49 -8.94 3.07
C LEU A 98 -10.41 -10.36 3.64
N ALA A 99 -11.20 -11.27 3.09
CA ALA A 99 -11.24 -12.64 3.60
C ALA A 99 -10.04 -13.49 3.16
N THR A 100 -9.46 -13.19 1.99
CA THR A 100 -8.41 -14.02 1.41
C THR A 100 -7.01 -13.45 1.51
N ASP A 101 -6.88 -12.16 1.86
CA ASP A 101 -5.59 -11.49 1.93
C ASP A 101 -5.41 -10.81 3.29
N PRO A 102 -4.90 -11.56 4.30
CA PRO A 102 -4.72 -10.98 5.63
C PRO A 102 -3.79 -9.77 5.68
N THR A 103 -2.77 -9.73 4.81
CA THR A 103 -1.85 -8.60 4.75
C THR A 103 -2.59 -7.33 4.34
N TYR A 104 -3.49 -7.44 3.37
CA TYR A 104 -4.30 -6.31 2.93
C TYR A 104 -5.17 -5.78 4.07
N LEU A 105 -5.87 -6.68 4.78
CA LEU A 105 -6.70 -6.31 5.91
C LEU A 105 -5.88 -5.62 7.00
N HIS A 106 -4.76 -6.24 7.38
CA HIS A 106 -3.92 -5.69 8.44
C HIS A 106 -3.32 -4.34 8.06
N SER A 107 -2.97 -4.15 6.78
CA SER A 107 -2.43 -2.88 6.32
C SER A 107 -3.45 -1.76 6.46
N GLN A 108 -4.73 -2.04 6.18
CA GLN A 108 -5.79 -1.05 6.37
C GLN A 108 -5.96 -0.69 7.84
N MET A 109 -5.96 -1.70 8.71
CA MET A 109 -6.08 -1.46 10.15
C MET A 109 -4.93 -0.59 10.66
N GLN A 110 -3.71 -0.82 10.19
CA GLN A 110 -2.57 -0.03 10.60
C GLN A 110 -2.65 1.41 10.09
N ALA A 111 -3.17 1.60 8.87
CA ALA A 111 -3.35 2.94 8.33
C ALA A 111 -4.35 3.73 9.17
N TYR A 112 -5.46 3.11 9.55
CA TYR A 112 -6.47 3.78 10.38
C TYR A 112 -5.95 4.04 11.78
N ALA A 113 -5.22 3.10 12.35
CA ALA A 113 -4.64 3.26 13.68
C ALA A 113 -3.61 4.39 13.75
N ALA A 114 -3.00 4.75 12.62
CA ALA A 114 -2.01 5.81 12.56
C ALA A 114 -2.61 7.20 12.27
N CYS A 115 -3.93 7.29 12.17
CA CYS A 115 -4.60 8.56 11.82
C CYS A 115 -4.60 9.62 12.92
N ASP A 116 -3.94 9.38 14.04
CA ASP A 116 -3.66 10.41 15.02
C ASP A 116 -2.70 11.41 14.40
N ASP A 117 -1.84 10.97 13.49
CA ASP A 117 -0.95 11.82 12.72
C ASP A 117 -1.76 12.51 11.62
N LEU A 118 -1.73 13.83 11.59
CA LEU A 118 -2.57 14.60 10.67
C LEU A 118 -2.20 14.42 9.21
N GLU A 119 -0.93 14.20 8.91
CA GLU A 119 -0.51 13.97 7.54
C GLU A 119 -0.99 12.59 7.04
N ILE A 120 -0.92 11.60 7.89
CA ILE A 120 -1.40 10.26 7.54
C ILE A 120 -2.91 10.28 7.39
N ARG A 121 -3.61 10.97 8.29
CA ARG A 121 -5.05 11.14 8.20
C ARG A 121 -5.46 11.74 6.87
N GLU A 122 -4.70 12.74 6.39
CA GLU A 122 -5.00 13.39 5.13
C GLU A 122 -4.82 12.45 3.94
N VAL A 123 -3.80 11.60 3.95
CA VAL A 123 -3.60 10.57 2.92
C VAL A 123 -4.80 9.64 2.87
N VAL A 124 -5.23 9.16 4.03
CA VAL A 124 -6.37 8.23 4.13
C VAL A 124 -7.66 8.93 3.66
N ARG A 125 -7.86 10.17 4.10
CA ARG A 125 -9.04 10.94 3.71
C ARG A 125 -9.12 11.14 2.20
N ARG A 126 -8.01 11.48 1.56
CA ARG A 126 -7.97 11.64 0.10
C ARG A 126 -8.23 10.33 -0.61
N GLY A 127 -7.65 9.23 -0.09
CA GLY A 127 -7.88 7.91 -0.67
C GLY A 127 -9.35 7.53 -0.66
N PHE A 128 -10.03 7.75 0.47
CA PHE A 128 -11.45 7.47 0.55
C PHE A 128 -12.26 8.38 -0.36
N GLY A 129 -11.85 9.64 -0.50
CA GLY A 129 -12.52 10.57 -1.41
C GLY A 129 -12.51 10.10 -2.85
N GLU A 130 -11.45 9.45 -3.26
CA GLU A 130 -11.35 8.90 -4.62
C GLU A 130 -12.20 7.64 -4.81
N LEU A 131 -12.48 6.91 -3.73
CA LEU A 131 -13.29 5.70 -3.80
C LEU A 131 -14.80 6.01 -3.91
N VAL A 132 -15.18 7.17 -3.47
CA VAL A 132 -16.57 7.60 -3.53
C VAL A 132 -16.84 8.31 -4.85
#